data_ca2875b60b3c631431aa43c2dfb6128f
#
_entry.id   ca2875b60b3c631431aa43c2dfb6128f
#
_cell.length_a   1.000
_cell.length_b   1.000
_cell.length_c   1.000
_cell.angle_alpha   90.00
_cell.angle_beta   90.00
_cell.angle_gamma   90.00
#
_symmetry.space_group_name_H-M   'P 1'
#
loop_
_entity.id
_entity.type
_entity.pdbx_description
1 polymer ?
#
loop_
_entity_poly.entity_id
_entity_poly.type
_entity_poly.pdbx_seq_one_letter_code
_entity_poly.pdbx_strand_id
1 'polypeptide(L)'
;VNCETDFVAKDENFKNFCQEVLNYCLENDSKSIEEISDDLESERQSLVQKVGENVIIRKKESIGGDNLYSYIHSNGKVGALVSLKDDNEELGKDIAMHVTASNPKFLSPEDVDSETIEKEKQILEAQVEDTNKPEEIIEKMIEGRLNKFLSEISLLKQPFVKDPSTSIENILNDHKNSIVEFTRIEVGEGIEVEQKDFASEVQAQLQNS
;
A
#
# COMPACT_ATOMS: atom_id res chain seq x y z
N VAL A 1 -12.01 3.79 2.98
CA VAL A 1 -12.84 4.36 4.06
C VAL A 1 -12.30 3.88 5.39
N ASN A 2 -12.08 4.79 6.34
CA ASN A 2 -11.54 4.48 7.68
C ASN A 2 -12.61 4.69 8.74
N CYS A 3 -12.58 3.87 9.79
CA CYS A 3 -13.29 4.02 11.07
C CYS A 3 -12.28 3.87 12.23
N GLU A 4 -12.72 4.09 13.46
CA GLU A 4 -11.81 4.10 14.62
C GLU A 4 -11.59 2.70 15.21
N THR A 5 -12.59 1.82 15.18
CA THR A 5 -12.49 0.49 15.80
C THR A 5 -12.78 -0.65 14.85
N ASP A 6 -12.23 -1.82 15.17
CA ASP A 6 -12.53 -3.08 14.46
C ASP A 6 -13.99 -3.55 14.64
N PHE A 7 -14.70 -3.02 15.62
CA PHE A 7 -16.13 -3.31 15.81
C PHE A 7 -16.95 -2.65 14.72
N VAL A 8 -16.73 -1.34 14.47
CA VAL A 8 -17.39 -0.60 13.40
C VAL A 8 -16.96 -1.13 12.04
N ALA A 9 -15.69 -1.49 11.83
CA ALA A 9 -15.23 -2.09 10.59
C ALA A 9 -15.98 -3.39 10.20
N LYS A 10 -16.59 -4.10 11.17
CA LYS A 10 -17.40 -5.30 10.96
C LYS A 10 -18.89 -5.01 10.89
N ASP A 11 -19.34 -3.79 11.24
CA ASP A 11 -20.74 -3.39 11.21
C ASP A 11 -21.29 -3.34 9.78
N GLU A 12 -22.51 -3.86 9.61
CA GLU A 12 -23.13 -3.93 8.28
C GLU A 12 -23.46 -2.53 7.70
N ASN A 13 -23.77 -1.53 8.53
CA ASN A 13 -24.00 -0.17 8.04
C ASN A 13 -22.69 0.44 7.50
N PHE A 14 -21.56 0.19 8.17
CA PHE A 14 -20.25 0.63 7.69
C PHE A 14 -19.88 -0.05 6.37
N LYS A 15 -20.06 -1.37 6.26
CA LYS A 15 -19.78 -2.10 5.00
C LYS A 15 -20.67 -1.63 3.85
N ASN A 16 -21.95 -1.40 4.11
CA ASN A 16 -22.87 -0.86 3.11
C ASN A 16 -22.44 0.53 2.64
N PHE A 17 -22.03 1.39 3.54
CA PHE A 17 -21.49 2.69 3.20
C PHE A 17 -20.19 2.58 2.38
N CYS A 18 -19.27 1.67 2.74
CA CYS A 18 -18.08 1.42 1.91
C CYS A 18 -18.44 0.99 0.49
N GLN A 19 -19.46 0.15 0.34
CA GLN A 19 -19.95 -0.26 -0.99
C GLN A 19 -20.60 0.90 -1.76
N GLU A 20 -21.35 1.76 -1.07
CA GLU A 20 -21.92 2.97 -1.66
C GLU A 20 -20.83 3.92 -2.16
N VAL A 21 -19.81 4.19 -1.34
CA VAL A 21 -18.63 4.98 -1.72
C VAL A 21 -17.94 4.38 -2.95
N LEU A 22 -17.73 3.06 -2.97
CA LEU A 22 -17.11 2.37 -4.10
C LEU A 22 -17.92 2.54 -5.39
N ASN A 23 -19.23 2.33 -5.33
CA ASN A 23 -20.11 2.49 -6.49
C ASN A 23 -20.12 3.93 -6.98
N TYR A 24 -20.17 4.90 -6.06
CA TYR A 24 -20.09 6.31 -6.40
C TYR A 24 -18.76 6.67 -7.08
N CYS A 25 -17.64 6.12 -6.61
CA CYS A 25 -16.32 6.30 -7.23
C CYS A 25 -16.28 5.74 -8.66
N LEU A 26 -16.87 4.56 -8.90
CA LEU A 26 -16.92 3.93 -10.23
C LEU A 26 -17.75 4.77 -11.22
N GLU A 27 -18.86 5.35 -10.78
CA GLU A 27 -19.72 6.20 -11.61
C GLU A 27 -19.11 7.60 -11.85
N ASN A 28 -18.22 8.05 -10.97
CA ASN A 28 -17.64 9.39 -10.96
C ASN A 28 -16.10 9.32 -10.90
N ASP A 29 -15.48 8.51 -11.76
CA ASP A 29 -14.05 8.22 -11.71
C ASP A 29 -13.15 9.46 -11.85
N SER A 30 -13.60 10.48 -12.59
CA SER A 30 -12.88 11.74 -12.77
C SER A 30 -12.87 12.67 -11.54
N LYS A 31 -13.72 12.43 -10.53
CA LYS A 31 -13.78 13.27 -9.33
C LYS A 31 -12.62 12.99 -8.39
N SER A 32 -12.14 14.06 -7.73
CA SER A 32 -11.16 13.94 -6.65
C SER A 32 -11.77 13.29 -5.40
N ILE A 33 -10.94 12.88 -4.47
CA ILE A 33 -11.42 12.27 -3.21
C ILE A 33 -12.14 13.30 -2.33
N GLU A 34 -11.76 14.57 -2.41
CA GLU A 34 -12.38 15.68 -1.72
C GLU A 34 -13.81 15.92 -2.25
N GLU A 35 -13.98 15.96 -3.58
CA GLU A 35 -15.29 16.11 -4.22
C GLU A 35 -16.22 14.94 -3.87
N ILE A 36 -15.69 13.70 -3.87
CA ILE A 36 -16.46 12.49 -3.48
C ILE A 36 -16.87 12.58 -2.00
N SER A 37 -15.97 13.04 -1.14
CA SER A 37 -16.25 13.19 0.29
C SER A 37 -17.32 14.24 0.56
N ASP A 38 -17.30 15.35 -0.17
CA ASP A 38 -18.30 16.42 -0.07
C ASP A 38 -19.67 15.92 -0.56
N ASP A 39 -19.71 15.21 -1.68
CA ASP A 39 -20.95 14.68 -2.26
C ASP A 39 -21.65 13.63 -1.37
N LEU A 40 -20.86 12.86 -0.61
CA LEU A 40 -21.36 11.78 0.29
C LEU A 40 -21.38 12.20 1.77
N GLU A 41 -21.23 13.48 2.07
CA GLU A 41 -21.14 13.96 3.46
C GLU A 41 -22.41 13.68 4.26
N SER A 42 -23.59 13.79 3.65
CA SER A 42 -24.88 13.51 4.31
C SER A 42 -24.99 12.05 4.76
N GLU A 43 -24.62 11.12 3.88
CA GLU A 43 -24.60 9.68 4.12
C GLU A 43 -23.57 9.33 5.18
N ARG A 44 -22.38 9.91 5.10
CA ARG A 44 -21.31 9.77 6.08
C ARG A 44 -21.76 10.21 7.47
N GLN A 45 -22.38 11.41 7.59
CA GLN A 45 -22.89 11.90 8.88
C GLN A 45 -24.00 11.00 9.45
N SER A 46 -24.88 10.48 8.59
CA SER A 46 -25.92 9.55 9.00
C SER A 46 -25.31 8.25 9.56
N LEU A 47 -24.23 7.77 8.95
CA LEU A 47 -23.48 6.60 9.46
C LEU A 47 -22.83 6.91 10.81
N VAL A 48 -22.10 8.03 10.93
CA VAL A 48 -21.45 8.46 12.17
C VAL A 48 -22.43 8.50 13.35
N GLN A 49 -23.64 9.03 13.12
CA GLN A 49 -24.69 9.06 14.15
C GLN A 49 -25.15 7.65 14.59
N LYS A 50 -25.13 6.67 13.67
CA LYS A 50 -25.55 5.30 13.97
C LYS A 50 -24.46 4.49 14.69
N VAL A 51 -23.21 4.62 14.26
CA VAL A 51 -22.09 3.81 14.78
C VAL A 51 -21.39 4.47 15.96
N GLY A 52 -21.54 5.78 16.16
CA GLY A 52 -20.96 6.53 17.26
C GLY A 52 -19.45 6.79 17.14
N GLU A 53 -18.86 6.56 15.97
CA GLU A 53 -17.45 6.75 15.69
C GLU A 53 -17.26 7.62 14.46
N ASN A 54 -16.08 8.28 14.34
CA ASN A 54 -15.74 9.03 13.15
C ASN A 54 -15.47 8.08 11.97
N VAL A 55 -15.98 8.45 10.79
CA VAL A 55 -15.78 7.72 9.53
C VAL A 55 -15.25 8.71 8.49
N ILE A 56 -14.20 8.32 7.76
CA ILE A 56 -13.53 9.19 6.79
C ILE A 56 -13.40 8.45 5.46
N ILE A 57 -13.86 9.08 4.36
CA ILE A 57 -13.52 8.70 2.99
C ILE A 57 -12.15 9.31 2.70
N ARG A 58 -11.10 8.49 2.62
CA ARG A 58 -9.73 9.01 2.71
C ARG A 58 -8.94 8.90 1.42
N LYS A 59 -9.07 7.77 0.71
CA LYS A 59 -8.25 7.47 -0.45
C LYS A 59 -9.04 6.68 -1.47
N LYS A 60 -8.83 7.01 -2.73
CA LYS A 60 -9.32 6.28 -3.90
C LYS A 60 -8.13 5.97 -4.79
N GLU A 61 -8.09 4.75 -5.28
CA GLU A 61 -7.16 4.31 -6.33
C GLU A 61 -7.97 3.64 -7.43
N SER A 62 -7.60 3.90 -8.67
CA SER A 62 -8.19 3.27 -9.86
C SER A 62 -7.07 2.76 -10.76
N ILE A 63 -7.23 1.59 -11.33
CA ILE A 63 -6.37 1.08 -12.39
C ILE A 63 -7.21 0.71 -13.61
N GLY A 64 -6.63 0.84 -14.80
CA GLY A 64 -7.27 0.50 -16.06
C GLY A 64 -6.84 -0.88 -16.59
N GLY A 65 -7.57 -1.37 -17.59
CA GLY A 65 -7.22 -2.58 -18.34
C GLY A 65 -8.39 -3.55 -18.53
N ASP A 66 -8.20 -4.50 -19.43
CA ASP A 66 -9.23 -5.50 -19.76
C ASP A 66 -9.18 -6.71 -18.81
N ASN A 67 -8.02 -7.02 -18.25
CA ASN A 67 -7.79 -8.21 -17.42
C ASN A 67 -7.42 -7.78 -16.00
N LEU A 68 -8.43 -7.46 -15.20
CA LEU A 68 -8.31 -6.94 -13.84
C LEU A 68 -8.53 -8.03 -12.80
N TYR A 69 -7.63 -8.10 -11.82
CA TYR A 69 -7.68 -9.06 -10.73
C TYR A 69 -7.49 -8.35 -9.40
N SER A 70 -8.15 -8.87 -8.37
CA SER A 70 -8.09 -8.29 -7.03
C SER A 70 -7.83 -9.34 -5.97
N TYR A 71 -7.21 -8.90 -4.89
CA TYR A 71 -7.11 -9.66 -3.66
C TYR A 71 -7.32 -8.74 -2.46
N ILE A 72 -8.15 -9.17 -1.54
CA ILE A 72 -8.35 -8.50 -0.25
C ILE A 72 -7.92 -9.48 0.84
N HIS A 73 -7.02 -9.05 1.70
CA HIS A 73 -6.56 -9.88 2.81
C HIS A 73 -7.69 -10.14 3.81
N SER A 74 -7.66 -11.30 4.47
CA SER A 74 -8.74 -11.77 5.36
C SER A 74 -9.09 -10.82 6.52
N ASN A 75 -8.17 -9.94 6.91
CA ASN A 75 -8.43 -8.90 7.92
C ASN A 75 -9.26 -7.71 7.37
N GLY A 76 -9.49 -7.64 6.05
CA GLY A 76 -10.21 -6.56 5.39
C GLY A 76 -9.50 -5.20 5.37
N LYS A 77 -8.24 -5.14 5.80
CA LYS A 77 -7.48 -3.87 5.95
C LYS A 77 -6.51 -3.59 4.82
N VAL A 78 -6.16 -4.60 4.04
CA VAL A 78 -5.20 -4.48 2.94
C VAL A 78 -5.77 -5.17 1.71
N GLY A 79 -5.67 -4.51 0.58
CA GLY A 79 -6.07 -5.06 -0.71
C GLY A 79 -5.19 -4.55 -1.84
N ALA A 80 -5.17 -5.28 -2.95
CA ALA A 80 -4.49 -4.90 -4.17
C ALA A 80 -5.34 -5.21 -5.41
N LEU A 81 -5.12 -4.40 -6.43
CA LEU A 81 -5.60 -4.62 -7.79
C LEU A 81 -4.40 -4.81 -8.72
N VAL A 82 -4.53 -5.68 -9.68
CA VAL A 82 -3.51 -5.95 -10.70
C VAL A 82 -4.18 -6.04 -12.07
N SER A 83 -3.60 -5.38 -13.04
CA SER A 83 -3.95 -5.47 -14.46
C SER A 83 -2.89 -6.27 -15.20
N LEU A 84 -3.29 -7.36 -15.87
CA LEU A 84 -2.43 -8.14 -16.74
C LEU A 84 -2.70 -7.83 -18.21
N LYS A 85 -1.67 -8.01 -19.04
CA LYS A 85 -1.81 -7.86 -20.49
C LYS A 85 -2.74 -8.90 -21.08
N ASP A 86 -2.55 -10.17 -20.72
CA ASP A 86 -3.34 -11.29 -21.21
C ASP A 86 -4.11 -11.92 -20.07
N ASP A 87 -5.32 -12.46 -20.36
CA ASP A 87 -6.20 -13.07 -19.35
C ASP A 87 -5.54 -14.31 -18.73
N ASN A 88 -5.39 -14.30 -17.42
CA ASN A 88 -4.96 -15.44 -16.62
C ASN A 88 -5.40 -15.24 -15.17
N GLU A 89 -6.54 -15.78 -14.81
CA GLU A 89 -7.19 -15.55 -13.51
C GLU A 89 -6.34 -16.05 -12.34
N GLU A 90 -5.71 -17.22 -12.45
CA GLU A 90 -4.87 -17.78 -11.39
C GLU A 90 -3.64 -16.91 -11.15
N LEU A 91 -2.91 -16.58 -12.23
CA LEU A 91 -1.73 -15.72 -12.17
C LEU A 91 -2.08 -14.33 -11.61
N GLY A 92 -3.16 -13.72 -12.10
CA GLY A 92 -3.57 -12.38 -11.67
C GLY A 92 -3.93 -12.33 -10.18
N LYS A 93 -4.68 -13.30 -9.66
CA LYS A 93 -4.99 -13.42 -8.23
C LYS A 93 -3.74 -13.68 -7.39
N ASP A 94 -2.82 -14.49 -7.88
CA ASP A 94 -1.58 -14.81 -7.19
C ASP A 94 -0.66 -13.59 -7.09
N ILE A 95 -0.55 -12.80 -8.16
CA ILE A 95 0.20 -11.55 -8.14
C ILE A 95 -0.48 -10.51 -7.25
N ALA A 96 -1.83 -10.37 -7.28
CA ALA A 96 -2.54 -9.46 -6.40
C ALA A 96 -2.33 -9.82 -4.91
N MET A 97 -2.32 -11.11 -4.58
CA MET A 97 -1.98 -11.58 -3.23
C MET A 97 -0.54 -11.26 -2.87
N HIS A 98 0.42 -11.45 -3.78
CA HIS A 98 1.83 -11.10 -3.58
C HIS A 98 1.99 -9.58 -3.33
N VAL A 99 1.39 -8.73 -4.16
CA VAL A 99 1.39 -7.27 -3.99
C VAL A 99 0.84 -6.86 -2.62
N THR A 100 -0.25 -7.50 -2.19
CA THR A 100 -0.85 -7.26 -0.87
C THR A 100 0.14 -7.57 0.27
N ALA A 101 0.89 -8.68 0.17
CA ALA A 101 1.81 -9.15 1.20
C ALA A 101 3.16 -8.41 1.20
N SER A 102 3.71 -8.13 0.00
CA SER A 102 5.10 -7.66 -0.16
C SER A 102 5.22 -6.15 -0.33
N ASN A 103 4.11 -5.44 -0.56
CA ASN A 103 4.05 -3.98 -0.67
C ASN A 103 5.11 -3.37 -1.61
N PRO A 104 5.22 -3.84 -2.86
CA PRO A 104 6.11 -3.21 -3.84
C PRO A 104 5.68 -1.76 -4.08
N LYS A 105 6.65 -0.88 -4.31
CA LYS A 105 6.39 0.53 -4.58
C LYS A 105 6.44 0.86 -6.07
N PHE A 106 7.20 0.09 -6.83
CA PHE A 106 7.43 0.25 -8.26
C PHE A 106 7.23 -1.07 -9.00
N LEU A 107 6.96 -1.02 -10.28
CA LEU A 107 6.84 -2.23 -11.10
C LEU A 107 8.22 -2.85 -11.33
N SER A 108 9.19 -2.04 -11.76
CA SER A 108 10.56 -2.45 -12.05
C SER A 108 11.60 -1.51 -11.41
N PRO A 109 12.88 -1.90 -11.29
CA PRO A 109 13.93 -1.01 -10.81
C PRO A 109 14.11 0.25 -11.67
N GLU A 110 13.79 0.17 -12.96
CA GLU A 110 13.89 1.26 -13.93
C GLU A 110 12.81 2.33 -13.70
N ASP A 111 11.72 1.99 -13.03
CA ASP A 111 10.63 2.91 -12.71
C ASP A 111 10.90 3.73 -11.43
N VAL A 112 11.95 3.36 -10.66
CA VAL A 112 12.30 4.06 -9.42
C VAL A 112 12.83 5.44 -9.75
N ASP A 113 12.19 6.46 -9.17
CA ASP A 113 12.61 7.85 -9.38
C ASP A 113 13.99 8.13 -8.80
N SER A 114 14.69 9.10 -9.40
CA SER A 114 16.06 9.46 -9.02
C SER A 114 16.16 10.03 -7.61
N GLU A 115 15.09 10.63 -7.08
CA GLU A 115 15.07 11.16 -5.71
C GLU A 115 15.09 10.03 -4.69
N THR A 116 14.31 8.97 -4.93
CA THR A 116 14.30 7.76 -4.08
C THR A 116 15.67 7.07 -4.10
N ILE A 117 16.29 6.93 -5.28
CA ILE A 117 17.63 6.34 -5.43
C ILE A 117 18.68 7.16 -4.67
N GLU A 118 18.65 8.48 -4.82
CA GLU A 118 19.63 9.36 -4.20
C GLU A 118 19.50 9.39 -2.68
N LYS A 119 18.26 9.42 -2.15
CA LYS A 119 18.01 9.32 -0.70
C LYS A 119 18.56 8.04 -0.11
N GLU A 120 18.29 6.89 -0.75
CA GLU A 120 18.80 5.60 -0.27
C GLU A 120 20.33 5.57 -0.34
N LYS A 121 20.92 6.09 -1.41
CA LYS A 121 22.38 6.17 -1.56
C LYS A 121 23.03 6.95 -0.43
N GLN A 122 22.48 8.12 -0.07
CA GLN A 122 22.97 8.93 1.06
C GLN A 122 22.86 8.17 2.39
N ILE A 123 21.79 7.42 2.61
CA ILE A 123 21.63 6.57 3.79
C ILE A 123 22.72 5.48 3.83
N LEU A 124 22.98 4.84 2.70
CA LEU A 124 23.99 3.78 2.57
C LEU A 124 25.40 4.33 2.75
N GLU A 125 25.71 5.51 2.22
CA GLU A 125 26.99 6.21 2.42
C GLU A 125 27.24 6.50 3.89
N ALA A 126 26.25 7.08 4.58
CA ALA A 126 26.35 7.34 6.02
C ALA A 126 26.57 6.07 6.87
N GLN A 127 25.99 4.92 6.46
CA GLN A 127 26.18 3.66 7.17
C GLN A 127 27.58 3.05 7.03
N VAL A 128 28.33 3.43 6.00
CA VAL A 128 29.65 2.89 5.73
C VAL A 128 30.80 3.87 6.04
N GLU A 129 30.48 5.14 6.43
CA GLU A 129 31.44 6.21 6.70
C GLU A 129 32.46 5.82 7.78
N ASP A 130 32.06 5.10 8.81
CA ASP A 130 32.93 4.64 9.92
C ASP A 130 33.70 3.33 9.62
N THR A 131 33.61 2.80 8.41
CA THR A 131 34.32 1.57 8.06
C THR A 131 35.71 1.89 7.54
N ASN A 132 36.77 1.40 8.23
CA ASN A 132 38.17 1.52 7.79
C ASN A 132 38.48 0.65 6.55
N LYS A 133 37.60 0.66 5.53
CA LYS A 133 37.78 -0.12 4.29
C LYS A 133 38.29 0.76 3.17
N PRO A 134 39.02 0.19 2.19
CA PRO A 134 39.38 0.91 0.98
C PRO A 134 38.16 1.44 0.23
N GLU A 135 38.28 2.63 -0.36
CA GLU A 135 37.20 3.33 -1.08
C GLU A 135 36.52 2.44 -2.15
N GLU A 136 37.32 1.71 -2.93
CA GLU A 136 36.80 0.76 -3.95
C GLU A 136 35.89 -0.34 -3.36
N ILE A 137 36.16 -0.78 -2.12
CA ILE A 137 35.33 -1.76 -1.43
C ILE A 137 34.04 -1.11 -0.91
N ILE A 138 34.13 0.13 -0.45
CA ILE A 138 32.98 0.91 0.00
C ILE A 138 32.01 1.14 -1.16
N GLU A 139 32.51 1.57 -2.32
CA GLU A 139 31.69 1.77 -3.53
C GLU A 139 30.94 0.48 -3.93
N LYS A 140 31.63 -0.65 -4.00
CA LYS A 140 31.00 -1.95 -4.32
C LYS A 140 29.97 -2.39 -3.27
N MET A 141 30.20 -2.04 -2.00
CA MET A 141 29.21 -2.35 -0.94
C MET A 141 27.96 -1.49 -1.09
N ILE A 142 28.10 -0.21 -1.41
CA ILE A 142 26.98 0.72 -1.65
C ILE A 142 26.19 0.25 -2.86
N GLU A 143 26.87 -0.03 -3.99
CA GLU A 143 26.23 -0.53 -5.19
C GLU A 143 25.45 -1.83 -4.95
N GLY A 144 26.06 -2.80 -4.26
CA GLY A 144 25.41 -4.07 -3.94
C GLY A 144 24.18 -3.90 -3.03
N ARG A 145 24.25 -3.01 -2.05
CA ARG A 145 23.10 -2.70 -1.17
C ARG A 145 22.01 -1.93 -1.90
N LEU A 146 22.38 -0.98 -2.75
CA LEU A 146 21.44 -0.23 -3.57
C LEU A 146 20.68 -1.16 -4.52
N ASN A 147 21.37 -2.06 -5.21
CA ASN A 147 20.75 -3.07 -6.07
C ASN A 147 19.79 -3.98 -5.30
N LYS A 148 20.15 -4.33 -4.06
CA LYS A 148 19.27 -5.11 -3.18
C LYS A 148 18.02 -4.32 -2.81
N PHE A 149 18.17 -3.06 -2.39
CA PHE A 149 17.06 -2.17 -2.09
C PHE A 149 16.10 -2.01 -3.28
N LEU A 150 16.65 -1.73 -4.48
CA LEU A 150 15.84 -1.61 -5.70
C LEU A 150 15.07 -2.91 -5.99
N SER A 151 15.67 -4.07 -5.75
CA SER A 151 14.99 -5.35 -5.91
C SER A 151 13.89 -5.57 -4.88
N GLU A 152 14.07 -5.09 -3.65
CA GLU A 152 13.07 -5.22 -2.58
C GLU A 152 11.83 -4.34 -2.80
N ILE A 153 12.00 -3.16 -3.40
CA ILE A 153 10.88 -2.24 -3.66
C ILE A 153 10.22 -2.42 -5.04
N SER A 154 10.80 -3.23 -5.93
CA SER A 154 10.33 -3.44 -7.31
C SER A 154 9.65 -4.79 -7.48
N LEU A 155 8.37 -4.79 -7.86
CA LEU A 155 7.52 -5.97 -7.96
C LEU A 155 8.16 -7.11 -8.77
N LEU A 156 8.68 -6.79 -9.96
CA LEU A 156 9.24 -7.79 -10.87
C LEU A 156 10.46 -8.53 -10.28
N LYS A 157 11.22 -7.89 -9.38
CA LYS A 157 12.44 -8.46 -8.78
C LYS A 157 12.18 -9.16 -7.44
N GLN A 158 11.00 -8.97 -6.86
CA GLN A 158 10.66 -9.63 -5.59
C GLN A 158 10.53 -11.15 -5.75
N PRO A 159 11.03 -11.92 -4.77
CA PRO A 159 10.75 -13.34 -4.70
C PRO A 159 9.27 -13.59 -4.45
N PHE A 160 8.67 -14.52 -5.19
CA PHE A 160 7.26 -14.79 -5.11
C PHE A 160 6.83 -15.34 -3.74
N VAL A 161 5.79 -14.79 -3.15
CA VAL A 161 5.35 -15.14 -1.78
C VAL A 161 4.97 -16.61 -1.60
N LYS A 162 4.47 -17.28 -2.65
CA LYS A 162 4.13 -18.72 -2.62
C LYS A 162 5.34 -19.62 -2.88
N ASP A 163 6.32 -19.12 -3.63
CA ASP A 163 7.55 -19.83 -3.97
C ASP A 163 8.75 -18.87 -4.04
N PRO A 164 9.43 -18.63 -2.91
CA PRO A 164 10.55 -17.68 -2.86
C PRO A 164 11.78 -18.07 -3.70
N SER A 165 11.79 -19.25 -4.31
CA SER A 165 12.85 -19.69 -5.21
C SER A 165 12.78 -19.05 -6.61
N THR A 166 11.66 -18.42 -6.95
CA THR A 166 11.43 -17.74 -8.22
C THR A 166 10.99 -16.29 -8.00
N SER A 167 11.32 -15.41 -8.95
CA SER A 167 10.85 -14.01 -8.93
C SER A 167 9.52 -13.85 -9.68
N ILE A 168 8.82 -12.75 -9.42
CA ILE A 168 7.61 -12.37 -10.17
C ILE A 168 7.90 -12.27 -11.66
N GLU A 169 9.04 -11.68 -12.05
CA GLU A 169 9.47 -11.58 -13.45
C GLU A 169 9.57 -12.95 -14.12
N ASN A 170 10.17 -13.95 -13.45
CA ASN A 170 10.31 -15.30 -14.00
C ASN A 170 8.94 -15.96 -14.18
N ILE A 171 8.04 -15.84 -13.20
CA ILE A 171 6.68 -16.38 -13.29
C ILE A 171 5.93 -15.75 -14.47
N LEU A 172 6.00 -14.44 -14.64
CA LEU A 172 5.38 -13.75 -15.77
C LEU A 172 5.93 -14.24 -17.11
N ASN A 173 7.26 -14.42 -17.21
CA ASN A 173 7.91 -14.94 -18.42
C ASN A 173 7.46 -16.37 -18.75
N ASP A 174 7.35 -17.25 -17.74
CA ASP A 174 6.87 -18.63 -17.91
C ASP A 174 5.43 -18.67 -18.45
N HIS A 175 4.60 -17.73 -18.01
CA HIS A 175 3.22 -17.56 -18.49
C HIS A 175 3.11 -16.69 -19.76
N LYS A 176 4.22 -16.15 -20.30
CA LYS A 176 4.29 -15.21 -21.43
C LYS A 176 3.36 -14.01 -21.26
N ASN A 177 3.23 -13.54 -20.05
CA ASN A 177 2.35 -12.44 -19.65
C ASN A 177 3.16 -11.27 -19.05
N SER A 178 2.52 -10.14 -18.83
CA SER A 178 3.11 -8.97 -18.20
C SER A 178 2.08 -8.23 -17.36
N ILE A 179 2.57 -7.52 -16.34
CA ILE A 179 1.74 -6.59 -15.55
C ILE A 179 1.69 -5.27 -16.31
N VAL A 180 0.47 -4.75 -16.49
CA VAL A 180 0.23 -3.43 -17.08
C VAL A 180 0.29 -2.38 -15.98
N GLU A 181 -0.42 -2.63 -14.86
CA GLU A 181 -0.51 -1.72 -13.73
C GLU A 181 -0.88 -2.50 -12.48
N PHE A 182 -0.53 -1.96 -11.32
CA PHE A 182 -1.00 -2.47 -10.04
C PHE A 182 -1.18 -1.32 -9.04
N THR A 183 -2.04 -1.54 -8.06
CA THR A 183 -2.16 -0.65 -6.90
C THR A 183 -2.42 -1.45 -5.64
N ARG A 184 -2.06 -0.87 -4.49
CA ARG A 184 -2.29 -1.43 -3.16
C ARG A 184 -2.81 -0.35 -2.24
N ILE A 185 -3.81 -0.71 -1.46
CA ILE A 185 -4.35 0.14 -0.40
C ILE A 185 -4.29 -0.59 0.93
N GLU A 186 -3.80 0.11 1.94
CA GLU A 186 -3.83 -0.34 3.32
C GLU A 186 -4.52 0.71 4.21
N VAL A 187 -5.45 0.25 5.04
CA VAL A 187 -6.17 1.10 5.99
C VAL A 187 -5.19 1.68 7.01
N GLY A 188 -5.20 3.00 7.14
CA GLY A 188 -4.29 3.71 8.06
C GLY A 188 -2.92 4.05 7.49
N GLU A 189 -2.57 3.60 6.27
CA GLU A 189 -1.28 3.94 5.66
C GLU A 189 -1.10 5.46 5.54
N GLY A 190 0.07 5.97 6.01
CA GLY A 190 0.41 7.39 5.98
C GLY A 190 -0.37 8.27 6.98
N ILE A 191 -1.07 7.70 7.95
CA ILE A 191 -1.57 8.44 9.11
C ILE A 191 -0.47 8.49 10.16
N GLU A 192 0.04 9.70 10.45
CA GLU A 192 0.86 9.92 11.63
C GLU A 192 -0.01 9.69 12.87
N VAL A 193 0.17 8.56 13.52
CA VAL A 193 -0.41 8.33 14.85
C VAL A 193 0.46 9.14 15.81
N GLU A 194 -0.07 10.26 16.33
CA GLU A 194 0.52 10.88 17.52
C GLU A 194 0.64 9.78 18.59
N GLN A 195 1.85 9.36 18.87
CA GLN A 195 2.12 8.53 20.06
C GLN A 195 1.83 9.42 21.26
N LYS A 196 0.58 9.42 21.71
CA LYS A 196 0.23 9.97 23.01
C LYS A 196 0.97 9.13 24.03
N ASP A 197 1.99 9.72 24.62
CA ASP A 197 2.72 9.09 25.71
C ASP A 197 1.74 8.91 26.88
N PHE A 198 1.28 7.67 27.04
CA PHE A 198 0.34 7.29 28.10
C PHE A 198 0.85 7.70 29.50
N ALA A 199 2.19 7.79 29.67
CA ALA A 199 2.80 8.26 30.89
C ALA A 199 2.55 9.76 31.13
N SER A 200 2.53 10.57 30.09
CA SER A 200 2.21 12.01 30.20
C SER A 200 0.72 12.27 30.43
N GLU A 201 -0.18 11.47 29.88
CA GLU A 201 -1.62 11.57 30.16
C GLU A 201 -1.95 11.20 31.62
N VAL A 202 -1.33 10.13 32.14
CA VAL A 202 -1.49 9.73 33.55
C VAL A 202 -0.92 10.80 34.50
N GLN A 203 0.23 11.41 34.17
CA GLN A 203 0.79 12.50 34.98
C GLN A 203 -0.10 13.75 34.96
N ALA A 204 -0.70 14.10 33.81
CA ALA A 204 -1.61 15.24 33.72
C ALA A 204 -2.90 15.01 34.51
N GLN A 205 -3.42 13.80 34.57
CA GLN A 205 -4.59 13.46 35.38
C GLN A 205 -4.28 13.48 36.87
N LEU A 206 -3.08 13.06 37.31
CA LEU A 206 -2.66 13.09 38.70
C LEU A 206 -2.39 14.52 39.23
N GLN A 207 -2.06 15.48 38.36
CA GLN A 207 -1.86 16.88 38.70
C GLN A 207 -3.15 17.69 38.80
N ASN A 208 -4.24 17.20 38.22
CA ASN A 208 -5.56 17.83 38.24
C ASN A 208 -6.56 17.22 39.26
N SER A 209 -6.07 16.33 40.13
CA SER A 209 -6.82 15.72 41.26
C SER A 209 -6.29 16.22 42.60
#